data_4348744a07a0ede5a21b8129b0557077
#
_entry.id   4348744a07a0ede5a21b8129b0557077
#
_cell.length_a   1.000
_cell.length_b   1.000
_cell.length_c   1.000
_cell.angle_alpha   90.00
_cell.angle_beta   90.00
_cell.angle_gamma   90.00
#
_symmetry.space_group_name_H-M   'P 1'
#
loop_
_entity.id
_entity.type
_entity.pdbx_description
1 polymer ?
#
loop_
_entity_poly.entity_id
_entity_poly.type
_entity_poly.pdbx_seq_one_letter_code
_entity_poly.pdbx_strand_id
1 'polypeptide(L)'
;MTARHGDIADRTASRPFAQVDVFTRTPTLGNPVAVVLDAVDLTDEQMAAFARWTNLSETTFLLPPTPDGAAGGADYRLRIFTPAGELPFAGHPTLGSCHAWLESGGSPRAGDVVVQECGVGLVTIRREEGTERLAFAAPALLADEPVPADDLAAIVAALRVPDEAVLDHRVLDNGPGWRVVLLDSAARVAGLTPDWTRLRAE
;
A
#
# COMPACT_ATOMS: atom_id res chain seq x y z
N MET A 1 4.90 -48.65 -11.73
CA MET A 1 4.22 -47.37 -12.13
C MET A 1 5.01 -46.26 -11.47
N THR A 2 6.06 -45.78 -12.13
CA THR A 2 7.05 -44.84 -11.62
C THR A 2 6.55 -43.43 -11.91
N ALA A 3 6.15 -42.73 -10.85
CA ALA A 3 5.83 -41.28 -10.93
C ALA A 3 7.12 -40.54 -11.34
N ARG A 4 7.09 -39.85 -12.47
CA ARG A 4 8.14 -38.95 -12.91
C ARG A 4 8.21 -37.79 -11.93
N HIS A 5 9.36 -37.64 -11.28
CA HIS A 5 9.71 -36.39 -10.60
C HIS A 5 9.76 -35.30 -11.68
N GLY A 6 8.74 -34.46 -11.71
CA GLY A 6 8.77 -33.26 -12.54
C GLY A 6 9.89 -32.36 -12.04
N ASP A 7 10.62 -31.83 -12.98
CA ASP A 7 11.79 -30.98 -12.81
C ASP A 7 11.52 -29.82 -11.82
N ILE A 8 12.11 -29.90 -10.64
CA ILE A 8 12.09 -28.82 -9.61
C ILE A 8 13.11 -27.73 -9.99
N ALA A 9 13.89 -27.93 -11.06
CA ALA A 9 15.03 -27.08 -11.41
C ALA A 9 14.67 -25.66 -11.90
N ASP A 10 13.41 -25.35 -12.20
CA ASP A 10 13.02 -24.03 -12.76
C ASP A 10 12.23 -23.14 -11.77
N ARG A 11 12.19 -23.50 -10.49
CA ARG A 11 11.40 -22.78 -9.47
C ARG A 11 12.21 -21.89 -8.52
N THR A 12 13.52 -21.75 -8.74
CA THR A 12 14.44 -20.99 -7.87
C THR A 12 15.06 -19.78 -8.54
N ALA A 13 14.35 -19.12 -9.45
CA ALA A 13 14.81 -17.82 -9.95
C ALA A 13 14.85 -16.83 -8.78
N SER A 14 16.07 -16.39 -8.41
CA SER A 14 16.23 -15.29 -7.47
C SER A 14 15.65 -14.03 -8.07
N ARG A 15 14.81 -13.33 -7.31
CA ARG A 15 14.18 -12.09 -7.75
C ARG A 15 14.63 -10.93 -6.87
N PRO A 16 14.88 -9.74 -7.46
CA PRO A 16 15.15 -8.55 -6.67
C PRO A 16 13.99 -8.26 -5.73
N PHE A 17 14.32 -8.00 -4.46
CA PHE A 17 13.36 -7.78 -3.39
C PHE A 17 13.82 -6.64 -2.50
N ALA A 18 12.90 -5.78 -2.10
CA ALA A 18 13.11 -4.75 -1.12
C ALA A 18 12.00 -4.78 -0.07
N GLN A 19 12.33 -4.40 1.17
CA GLN A 19 11.34 -4.04 2.17
C GLN A 19 11.54 -2.57 2.49
N VAL A 20 10.52 -1.76 2.22
CA VAL A 20 10.56 -0.29 2.36
C VAL A 20 9.71 0.10 3.56
N ASP A 21 10.26 0.96 4.39
CA ASP A 21 9.58 1.52 5.57
C ASP A 21 9.04 2.91 5.20
N VAL A 22 7.74 2.99 4.88
CA VAL A 22 7.10 4.19 4.34
C VAL A 22 6.65 5.13 5.45
N PHE A 23 6.57 6.44 5.17
CA PHE A 23 6.14 7.51 6.08
C PHE A 23 7.05 7.79 7.28
N THR A 24 8.30 7.36 7.22
CA THR A 24 9.25 7.62 8.30
C THR A 24 10.62 8.04 7.78
N ARG A 25 11.40 8.73 8.63
CA ARG A 25 12.84 8.95 8.46
C ARG A 25 13.65 8.09 9.43
N THR A 26 13.01 7.47 10.39
CA THR A 26 13.63 6.61 11.38
C THR A 26 13.28 5.16 11.06
N PRO A 27 14.27 4.31 10.78
CA PRO A 27 14.02 2.91 10.46
C PRO A 27 13.13 2.21 11.49
N THR A 28 12.22 1.38 11.02
CA THR A 28 11.27 0.57 11.81
C THR A 28 10.15 1.33 12.53
N LEU A 29 9.97 2.62 12.24
CA LEU A 29 8.89 3.43 12.81
C LEU A 29 7.84 3.86 11.77
N GLY A 30 7.90 3.35 10.57
CA GLY A 30 6.96 3.61 9.50
C GLY A 30 5.96 2.47 9.27
N ASN A 31 5.46 2.42 8.04
CA ASN A 31 4.58 1.35 7.57
C ASN A 31 5.34 0.51 6.53
N PRO A 32 5.75 -0.73 6.87
CA PRO A 32 6.57 -1.54 5.98
C PRO A 32 5.75 -2.12 4.83
N VAL A 33 6.35 -2.15 3.64
CA VAL A 33 5.84 -2.85 2.46
C VAL A 33 6.93 -3.73 1.86
N ALA A 34 6.59 -4.95 1.51
CA ALA A 34 7.45 -5.86 0.74
C ALA A 34 7.27 -5.57 -0.76
N VAL A 35 8.37 -5.43 -1.50
CA VAL A 35 8.36 -5.09 -2.92
C VAL A 35 9.17 -6.12 -3.71
N VAL A 36 8.50 -6.91 -4.54
CA VAL A 36 9.13 -7.79 -5.52
C VAL A 36 9.32 -7.01 -6.82
N LEU A 37 10.57 -6.69 -7.16
CA LEU A 37 10.92 -5.76 -8.25
C LEU A 37 10.84 -6.38 -9.64
N ASP A 38 10.79 -7.70 -9.74
CA ASP A 38 10.56 -8.45 -10.98
C ASP A 38 9.59 -9.59 -10.70
N ALA A 39 8.35 -9.39 -11.09
CA ALA A 39 7.28 -10.37 -10.88
C ALA A 39 6.80 -11.03 -12.19
N VAL A 40 7.58 -10.88 -13.28
CA VAL A 40 7.28 -11.56 -14.54
C VAL A 40 7.21 -13.08 -14.28
N ASP A 41 6.22 -13.74 -14.89
CA ASP A 41 5.95 -15.18 -14.78
C ASP A 41 5.49 -15.67 -13.38
N LEU A 42 5.27 -14.80 -12.41
CA LEU A 42 4.57 -15.21 -11.18
C LEU A 42 3.07 -15.34 -11.44
N THR A 43 2.48 -16.44 -10.95
CA THR A 43 1.03 -16.61 -10.97
C THR A 43 0.36 -15.86 -9.83
N ASP A 44 -0.95 -15.64 -9.94
CA ASP A 44 -1.75 -15.00 -8.91
C ASP A 44 -1.66 -15.75 -7.57
N GLU A 45 -1.65 -17.10 -7.62
CA GLU A 45 -1.53 -17.93 -6.43
C GLU A 45 -0.15 -17.80 -5.78
N GLN A 46 0.92 -17.63 -6.56
CA GLN A 46 2.27 -17.44 -6.05
C GLN A 46 2.40 -16.06 -5.38
N MET A 47 1.86 -14.99 -6.00
CA MET A 47 1.83 -13.66 -5.43
C MET A 47 1.04 -13.64 -4.11
N ALA A 48 -0.17 -14.21 -4.11
CA ALA A 48 -1.01 -14.31 -2.92
C ALA A 48 -0.36 -15.17 -1.81
N ALA A 49 0.29 -16.28 -2.17
CA ALA A 49 1.01 -17.11 -1.21
C ALA A 49 2.19 -16.38 -0.57
N PHE A 50 2.95 -15.62 -1.36
CA PHE A 50 4.06 -14.83 -0.88
C PHE A 50 3.60 -13.69 0.04
N ALA A 51 2.49 -13.00 -0.31
CA ALA A 51 1.88 -11.98 0.54
C ALA A 51 1.44 -12.53 1.90
N ARG A 52 0.84 -13.73 1.93
CA ARG A 52 0.52 -14.42 3.20
C ARG A 52 1.75 -14.80 4.00
N TRP A 53 2.83 -15.21 3.32
CA TRP A 53 4.07 -15.62 3.96
C TRP A 53 4.82 -14.43 4.60
N THR A 54 4.90 -13.29 3.90
CA THR A 54 5.49 -12.05 4.46
C THR A 54 4.70 -11.56 5.66
N ASN A 55 3.38 -11.76 5.64
CA ASN A 55 2.44 -11.34 6.68
C ASN A 55 2.53 -9.85 7.03
N LEU A 56 2.93 -9.03 6.06
CA LEU A 56 2.83 -7.57 6.14
C LEU A 56 1.41 -7.13 5.73
N SER A 57 1.06 -5.87 6.03
CA SER A 57 -0.23 -5.31 5.59
C SER A 57 -0.39 -5.45 4.08
N GLU A 58 0.67 -5.11 3.32
CA GLU A 58 0.72 -5.32 1.87
C GLU A 58 2.09 -5.81 1.40
N THR A 59 2.03 -6.57 0.31
CA THR A 59 3.17 -7.01 -0.51
C THR A 59 2.88 -6.64 -1.95
N THR A 60 3.84 -6.06 -2.64
CA THR A 60 3.67 -5.55 -3.99
C THR A 60 4.56 -6.28 -4.99
N PHE A 61 4.10 -6.28 -6.23
CA PHE A 61 4.73 -6.97 -7.34
C PHE A 61 4.80 -6.04 -8.53
N LEU A 62 6.03 -5.72 -8.97
CA LEU A 62 6.27 -4.90 -10.14
C LEU A 62 6.34 -5.77 -11.39
N LEU A 63 5.64 -5.32 -12.42
CA LEU A 63 5.57 -5.95 -13.74
C LEU A 63 5.77 -4.87 -14.83
N PRO A 64 6.13 -5.28 -16.05
CA PRO A 64 5.99 -4.40 -17.20
C PRO A 64 4.55 -3.91 -17.34
N PRO A 65 4.32 -2.68 -17.83
CA PRO A 65 2.99 -2.19 -18.13
C PRO A 65 2.25 -3.09 -19.12
N THR A 66 0.92 -3.12 -19.03
CA THR A 66 0.12 -3.69 -20.11
C THR A 66 0.29 -2.86 -21.40
N PRO A 67 -0.11 -3.37 -22.60
CA PRO A 67 -0.09 -2.57 -23.81
C PRO A 67 -0.85 -1.24 -23.67
N ASP A 68 -2.01 -1.25 -23.01
CA ASP A 68 -2.81 -0.06 -22.76
C ASP A 68 -2.15 0.87 -21.73
N GLY A 69 -1.59 0.33 -20.65
CA GLY A 69 -0.81 1.08 -19.68
C GLY A 69 0.41 1.75 -20.31
N ALA A 70 1.14 1.02 -21.14
CA ALA A 70 2.30 1.56 -21.88
C ALA A 70 1.90 2.66 -22.86
N ALA A 71 0.78 2.51 -23.57
CA ALA A 71 0.22 3.55 -24.44
C ALA A 71 -0.21 4.78 -23.65
N GLY A 72 -0.70 4.60 -22.41
CA GLY A 72 -1.02 5.67 -21.46
C GLY A 72 0.17 6.29 -20.75
N GLY A 73 1.40 5.81 -21.02
CA GLY A 73 2.64 6.37 -20.48
C GLY A 73 3.10 5.74 -19.17
N ALA A 74 2.54 4.60 -18.76
CA ALA A 74 2.98 3.92 -17.55
C ALA A 74 4.45 3.51 -17.62
N ASP A 75 5.18 3.73 -16.53
CA ASP A 75 6.56 3.32 -16.36
C ASP A 75 6.66 1.86 -15.91
N TYR A 76 5.75 1.45 -15.02
CA TYR A 76 5.59 0.08 -14.56
C TYR A 76 4.13 -0.21 -14.19
N ARG A 77 3.80 -1.49 -14.05
CA ARG A 77 2.55 -1.97 -13.47
C ARG A 77 2.78 -2.48 -12.07
N LEU A 78 1.90 -2.12 -11.13
CA LEU A 78 1.92 -2.56 -9.75
C LEU A 78 0.70 -3.43 -9.44
N ARG A 79 0.95 -4.60 -8.86
CA ARG A 79 -0.08 -5.41 -8.22
C ARG A 79 0.14 -5.41 -6.72
N ILE A 80 -0.93 -5.25 -5.95
CA ILE A 80 -0.90 -5.05 -4.49
C ILE A 80 -1.68 -6.15 -3.82
N PHE A 81 -1.04 -6.93 -2.96
CA PHE A 81 -1.67 -8.03 -2.25
C PHE A 81 -1.58 -7.83 -0.75
N THR A 82 -2.71 -8.09 -0.07
CA THR A 82 -2.77 -8.31 1.37
C THR A 82 -2.74 -9.83 1.65
N PRO A 83 -2.58 -10.27 2.91
CA PRO A 83 -2.78 -11.68 3.26
C PRO A 83 -4.17 -12.23 2.88
N ALA A 84 -5.18 -11.36 2.76
CA ALA A 84 -6.57 -11.74 2.42
C ALA A 84 -6.87 -11.74 0.92
N GLY A 85 -6.15 -10.95 0.10
CA GLY A 85 -6.39 -10.85 -1.33
C GLY A 85 -5.76 -9.65 -1.99
N GLU A 86 -5.99 -9.46 -3.29
CA GLU A 86 -5.49 -8.36 -4.07
C GLU A 86 -6.33 -7.09 -3.88
N LEU A 87 -5.65 -5.94 -3.79
CA LEU A 87 -6.26 -4.61 -3.75
C LEU A 87 -6.03 -3.89 -5.07
N PRO A 88 -7.03 -3.14 -5.55
CA PRO A 88 -6.87 -2.33 -6.77
C PRO A 88 -5.92 -1.15 -6.59
N PHE A 89 -5.82 -0.62 -5.36
CA PHE A 89 -4.97 0.49 -5.00
C PHE A 89 -4.73 0.54 -3.48
N ALA A 90 -3.54 1.00 -3.08
CA ALA A 90 -3.24 1.39 -1.70
C ALA A 90 -2.12 2.43 -1.67
N GLY A 91 -2.20 3.42 -0.76
CA GLY A 91 -1.35 4.60 -0.75
C GLY A 91 0.11 4.32 -0.41
N HIS A 92 0.39 3.74 0.78
CA HIS A 92 1.78 3.48 1.17
C HIS A 92 2.47 2.43 0.28
N PRO A 93 1.79 1.38 -0.23
CA PRO A 93 2.39 0.48 -1.21
C PRO A 93 2.79 1.18 -2.51
N THR A 94 1.98 2.13 -2.98
CA THR A 94 2.31 2.95 -4.16
C THR A 94 3.60 3.75 -3.94
N LEU A 95 3.75 4.43 -2.80
CA LEU A 95 4.95 5.21 -2.50
C LEU A 95 6.18 4.33 -2.28
N GLY A 96 6.04 3.26 -1.50
CA GLY A 96 7.15 2.34 -1.23
C GLY A 96 7.64 1.60 -2.47
N SER A 97 6.72 1.19 -3.35
CA SER A 97 7.06 0.54 -4.61
C SER A 97 7.74 1.50 -5.59
N CYS A 98 7.25 2.75 -5.68
CA CYS A 98 7.87 3.78 -6.50
C CYS A 98 9.30 4.07 -6.03
N HIS A 99 9.50 4.21 -4.72
CA HIS A 99 10.83 4.39 -4.12
C HIS A 99 11.75 3.20 -4.47
N ALA A 100 11.32 1.97 -4.22
CA ALA A 100 12.12 0.78 -4.53
C ALA A 100 12.46 0.67 -6.03
N TRP A 101 11.51 1.02 -6.91
CA TRP A 101 11.72 1.01 -8.34
C TRP A 101 12.80 2.03 -8.76
N LEU A 102 12.73 3.26 -8.25
CA LEU A 102 13.73 4.31 -8.50
C LEU A 102 15.11 3.89 -7.98
N GLU A 103 15.22 3.38 -6.76
CA GLU A 103 16.48 2.90 -6.17
C GLU A 103 17.08 1.72 -6.93
N SER A 104 16.25 0.89 -7.57
CA SER A 104 16.71 -0.22 -8.42
C SER A 104 17.18 0.21 -9.83
N GLY A 105 17.20 1.51 -10.11
CA GLY A 105 17.62 2.07 -11.40
C GLY A 105 16.47 2.37 -12.37
N GLY A 106 15.23 2.34 -11.89
CA GLY A 106 14.07 2.79 -12.65
C GLY A 106 14.21 4.24 -13.08
N SER A 107 13.90 4.52 -14.35
CA SER A 107 13.99 5.86 -14.93
C SER A 107 12.64 6.28 -15.48
N PRO A 108 11.99 7.30 -14.91
CA PRO A 108 10.72 7.80 -15.41
C PRO A 108 10.85 8.33 -16.85
N ARG A 109 9.83 8.08 -17.66
CA ARG A 109 9.77 8.60 -19.05
C ARG A 109 9.56 10.12 -19.11
N ALA A 110 8.98 10.70 -18.06
CA ALA A 110 8.57 12.09 -17.98
C ALA A 110 9.28 12.86 -16.86
N GLY A 111 10.60 12.78 -16.76
CA GLY A 111 11.40 13.56 -15.80
C GLY A 111 11.11 13.19 -14.34
N ASP A 112 10.54 14.12 -13.57
CA ASP A 112 10.23 13.91 -12.14
C ASP A 112 8.87 13.26 -11.87
N VAL A 113 8.21 12.76 -12.92
CA VAL A 113 6.89 12.14 -12.83
C VAL A 113 6.99 10.66 -13.16
N VAL A 114 6.61 9.82 -12.22
CA VAL A 114 6.45 8.37 -12.41
C VAL A 114 4.97 8.07 -12.64
N VAL A 115 4.66 7.29 -13.66
CA VAL A 115 3.30 6.83 -13.94
C VAL A 115 3.20 5.34 -13.63
N GLN A 116 2.43 5.01 -12.59
CA GLN A 116 2.13 3.64 -12.18
C GLN A 116 0.81 3.18 -12.78
N GLU A 117 0.78 2.02 -13.42
CA GLU A 117 -0.45 1.30 -13.75
C GLU A 117 -0.84 0.39 -12.58
N CYS A 118 -2.11 0.39 -12.16
CA CYS A 118 -2.63 -0.53 -11.14
C CYS A 118 -4.13 -0.80 -11.36
N GLY A 119 -4.80 -1.46 -10.43
CA GLY A 119 -6.21 -1.85 -10.57
C GLY A 119 -7.19 -0.68 -10.74
N VAL A 120 -6.85 0.53 -10.29
CA VAL A 120 -7.66 1.75 -10.51
C VAL A 120 -7.26 2.51 -11.78
N GLY A 121 -6.34 1.99 -12.59
CA GLY A 121 -5.82 2.65 -13.78
C GLY A 121 -4.46 3.28 -13.55
N LEU A 122 -4.21 4.44 -14.19
CA LEU A 122 -2.94 5.14 -14.12
C LEU A 122 -2.90 6.11 -12.92
N VAL A 123 -1.88 5.97 -12.10
CA VAL A 123 -1.62 6.83 -10.95
C VAL A 123 -0.33 7.61 -11.20
N THR A 124 -0.43 8.94 -11.16
CA THR A 124 0.71 9.83 -11.29
C THR A 124 1.36 10.07 -9.94
N ILE A 125 2.64 9.77 -9.85
CA ILE A 125 3.46 9.98 -8.66
C ILE A 125 4.50 11.05 -9.00
N ARG A 126 4.56 12.11 -8.21
CA ARG A 126 5.50 13.21 -8.39
C ARG A 126 6.60 13.14 -7.34
N ARG A 127 7.81 13.40 -7.77
CA ARG A 127 8.91 13.71 -6.88
C ARG A 127 8.83 15.19 -6.51
N GLU A 128 8.85 15.50 -5.21
CA GLU A 128 8.88 16.88 -4.74
C GLU A 128 10.27 17.48 -5.00
N GLU A 129 10.31 18.61 -5.69
CA GLU A 129 11.57 19.27 -6.08
C GLU A 129 12.47 19.56 -4.87
N GLY A 130 13.74 19.21 -4.98
CA GLY A 130 14.73 19.42 -3.90
C GLY A 130 14.62 18.47 -2.71
N THR A 131 13.73 17.48 -2.77
CA THR A 131 13.56 16.45 -1.74
C THR A 131 13.49 15.05 -2.37
N GLU A 132 13.55 14.03 -1.53
CA GLU A 132 13.28 12.63 -1.95
C GLU A 132 11.82 12.23 -1.72
N ARG A 133 10.97 13.20 -1.40
CA ARG A 133 9.56 12.91 -1.12
C ARG A 133 8.81 12.59 -2.39
N LEU A 134 7.97 11.59 -2.28
CA LEU A 134 7.03 11.19 -3.32
C LEU A 134 5.61 11.57 -2.90
N ALA A 135 4.82 12.04 -3.84
CA ALA A 135 3.41 12.36 -3.65
C ALA A 135 2.60 11.86 -4.84
N PHE A 136 1.42 11.34 -4.59
CA PHE A 136 0.46 10.98 -5.64
C PHE A 136 -0.86 11.72 -5.43
N ALA A 137 -1.59 11.93 -6.52
CA ALA A 137 -2.97 12.41 -6.45
C ALA A 137 -3.84 11.26 -5.92
N ALA A 138 -4.48 11.48 -4.77
CA ALA A 138 -5.40 10.50 -4.23
C ALA A 138 -6.54 10.24 -5.24
N PRO A 139 -6.99 8.97 -5.41
CA PRO A 139 -8.21 8.68 -6.15
C PRO A 139 -9.40 9.49 -5.61
N ALA A 140 -10.38 9.75 -6.49
CA ALA A 140 -11.59 10.42 -6.08
C ALA A 140 -12.28 9.63 -4.94
N LEU A 141 -12.83 10.37 -3.97
CA LEU A 141 -13.61 9.76 -2.91
C LEU A 141 -14.93 9.23 -3.48
N LEU A 142 -15.28 8.02 -3.09
CA LEU A 142 -16.58 7.39 -3.36
C LEU A 142 -17.60 7.77 -2.29
N ALA A 143 -17.12 8.05 -1.06
CA ALA A 143 -17.92 8.58 0.04
C ALA A 143 -17.09 9.54 0.89
N ASP A 144 -17.75 10.59 1.41
CA ASP A 144 -17.23 11.57 2.37
C ASP A 144 -18.37 11.98 3.30
N GLU A 145 -18.55 11.24 4.38
CA GLU A 145 -19.68 11.40 5.31
C GLU A 145 -19.19 11.43 6.76
N PRO A 146 -19.90 12.08 7.68
CA PRO A 146 -19.59 11.95 9.09
C PRO A 146 -19.67 10.49 9.56
N VAL A 147 -18.79 10.10 10.47
CA VAL A 147 -18.92 8.78 11.14
C VAL A 147 -20.21 8.79 11.96
N PRO A 148 -21.06 7.75 11.88
CA PRO A 148 -22.25 7.63 12.71
C PRO A 148 -21.90 7.75 14.20
N ALA A 149 -22.80 8.36 14.98
CA ALA A 149 -22.51 8.71 16.38
C ALA A 149 -22.15 7.48 17.25
N ASP A 150 -22.84 6.36 17.05
CA ASP A 150 -22.60 5.14 17.82
C ASP A 150 -21.24 4.53 17.46
N ASP A 151 -20.88 4.49 16.17
CA ASP A 151 -19.58 4.05 15.69
C ASP A 151 -18.46 4.96 16.23
N LEU A 152 -18.67 6.29 16.20
CA LEU A 152 -17.69 7.25 16.72
C LEU A 152 -17.44 7.02 18.20
N ALA A 153 -18.50 6.86 19.00
CA ALA A 153 -18.36 6.60 20.42
C ALA A 153 -17.58 5.30 20.70
N ALA A 154 -17.84 4.24 19.92
CA ALA A 154 -17.13 2.98 20.04
C ALA A 154 -15.64 3.14 19.65
N ILE A 155 -15.33 3.86 18.56
CA ILE A 155 -13.97 4.13 18.11
C ILE A 155 -13.21 4.95 19.15
N VAL A 156 -13.78 6.04 19.64
CA VAL A 156 -13.15 6.93 20.66
C VAL A 156 -12.84 6.16 21.93
N ALA A 157 -13.79 5.33 22.40
CA ALA A 157 -13.57 4.45 23.56
C ALA A 157 -12.46 3.42 23.29
N ALA A 158 -12.38 2.85 22.10
CA ALA A 158 -11.35 1.91 21.73
C ALA A 158 -9.96 2.56 21.58
N LEU A 159 -9.89 3.79 21.08
CA LEU A 159 -8.67 4.60 21.00
C LEU A 159 -8.21 5.09 22.39
N ARG A 160 -9.09 5.06 23.40
CA ARG A 160 -8.85 5.57 24.76
C ARG A 160 -8.46 7.04 24.79
N VAL A 161 -9.11 7.84 23.96
CA VAL A 161 -8.94 9.29 23.93
C VAL A 161 -10.16 9.98 24.52
N PRO A 162 -10.01 11.17 25.11
CA PRO A 162 -11.16 11.96 25.57
C PRO A 162 -11.90 12.57 24.37
N ASP A 163 -13.21 12.76 24.49
CA ASP A 163 -14.06 13.26 23.40
C ASP A 163 -13.59 14.63 22.87
N GLU A 164 -13.12 15.50 23.77
CA GLU A 164 -12.60 16.84 23.43
C GLU A 164 -11.31 16.80 22.59
N ALA A 165 -10.64 15.66 22.49
CA ALA A 165 -9.47 15.49 21.63
C ALA A 165 -9.84 15.23 20.17
N VAL A 166 -11.10 14.91 19.88
CA VAL A 166 -11.60 14.67 18.54
C VAL A 166 -12.01 16.00 17.89
N LEU A 167 -11.28 16.42 16.86
CA LEU A 167 -11.54 17.67 16.14
C LEU A 167 -12.50 17.47 14.96
N ASP A 168 -12.42 16.32 14.27
CA ASP A 168 -13.29 15.97 13.15
C ASP A 168 -13.29 14.45 12.96
N HIS A 169 -14.30 13.93 12.24
CA HIS A 169 -14.41 12.52 11.91
C HIS A 169 -15.15 12.31 10.60
N ARG A 170 -14.66 11.38 9.77
CA ARG A 170 -15.23 11.08 8.45
C ARG A 170 -15.19 9.59 8.13
N VAL A 171 -16.18 9.13 7.40
CA VAL A 171 -16.09 7.93 6.59
C VAL A 171 -15.59 8.39 5.22
N LEU A 172 -14.37 8.00 4.88
CA LEU A 172 -13.75 8.29 3.59
C LEU A 172 -13.58 6.98 2.83
N ASP A 173 -14.17 6.89 1.65
CA ASP A 173 -14.04 5.73 0.79
C ASP A 173 -13.32 6.12 -0.51
N ASN A 174 -12.18 5.50 -0.74
CA ASN A 174 -11.43 5.59 -1.99
C ASN A 174 -11.02 4.21 -2.50
N GLY A 175 -11.82 3.21 -2.14
CA GLY A 175 -11.62 1.78 -2.38
C GLY A 175 -11.91 1.01 -1.10
N PRO A 176 -11.02 0.94 -0.10
CA PRO A 176 -11.40 0.58 1.26
C PRO A 176 -12.10 1.77 1.95
N GLY A 177 -13.22 1.51 2.61
CA GLY A 177 -13.92 2.51 3.44
C GLY A 177 -13.20 2.75 4.75
N TRP A 178 -12.61 3.94 4.92
CA TRP A 178 -11.86 4.33 6.11
C TRP A 178 -12.74 5.11 7.08
N ARG A 179 -12.70 4.75 8.35
CA ARG A 179 -13.18 5.61 9.44
C ARG A 179 -12.01 6.44 9.95
N VAL A 180 -12.01 7.71 9.61
CA VAL A 180 -10.94 8.65 9.95
C VAL A 180 -11.37 9.52 11.12
N VAL A 181 -10.51 9.64 12.12
CA VAL A 181 -10.69 10.53 13.27
C VAL A 181 -9.51 11.48 13.33
N LEU A 182 -9.78 12.78 13.26
CA LEU A 182 -8.78 13.82 13.41
C LEU A 182 -8.62 14.17 14.90
N LEU A 183 -7.41 13.97 15.43
CA LEU A 183 -7.10 14.31 16.82
C LEU A 183 -6.39 15.66 16.91
N ASP A 184 -6.39 16.22 18.11
CA ASP A 184 -5.84 17.55 18.44
C ASP A 184 -4.35 17.72 18.20
N SER A 185 -3.58 16.62 18.14
CA SER A 185 -2.13 16.69 17.92
C SER A 185 -1.53 15.40 17.36
N ALA A 186 -0.45 15.54 16.59
CA ALA A 186 0.36 14.41 16.12
C ALA A 186 0.98 13.62 17.30
N ALA A 187 1.31 14.30 18.40
CA ALA A 187 1.85 13.64 19.60
C ALA A 187 0.80 12.70 20.21
N ARG A 188 -0.48 13.08 20.22
CA ARG A 188 -1.57 12.22 20.67
C ARG A 188 -1.71 10.99 19.78
N VAL A 189 -1.68 11.18 18.46
CA VAL A 189 -1.72 10.05 17.49
C VAL A 189 -0.57 9.08 17.74
N ALA A 190 0.66 9.58 17.86
CA ALA A 190 1.84 8.76 18.11
C ALA A 190 1.83 8.05 19.48
N GLY A 191 1.14 8.62 20.47
CA GLY A 191 1.02 8.07 21.82
C GLY A 191 -0.19 7.15 22.04
N LEU A 192 -0.98 6.85 21.00
CA LEU A 192 -2.14 5.99 21.15
C LEU A 192 -1.77 4.58 21.63
N THR A 193 -2.59 4.08 22.55
CA THR A 193 -2.54 2.68 23.04
C THR A 193 -3.93 2.05 22.91
N PRO A 194 -4.38 1.73 21.68
CA PRO A 194 -5.73 1.29 21.45
C PRO A 194 -6.08 -0.03 22.12
N ASP A 195 -7.37 -0.20 22.44
CA ASP A 195 -7.93 -1.48 22.81
C ASP A 195 -8.26 -2.29 21.54
N TRP A 196 -7.32 -3.09 21.10
CA TRP A 196 -7.46 -3.89 19.89
C TRP A 196 -8.60 -4.93 19.94
N THR A 197 -9.03 -5.32 21.15
CA THR A 197 -10.16 -6.26 21.31
C THR A 197 -11.46 -5.55 20.91
N ARG A 198 -11.62 -4.31 21.31
CA ARG A 198 -12.79 -3.49 20.92
C ARG A 198 -12.80 -3.15 19.45
N LEU A 199 -11.65 -2.75 18.87
CA LEU A 199 -11.54 -2.43 17.45
C LEU A 199 -11.81 -3.61 16.50
N ARG A 200 -11.67 -4.86 16.96
CA ARG A 200 -11.97 -6.05 16.16
C ARG A 200 -13.43 -6.47 16.19
N ALA A 201 -14.22 -5.92 17.10
CA ALA A 201 -15.63 -6.25 17.26
C ALA A 201 -16.55 -5.42 16.34
N GLU A 202 -15.99 -4.43 15.65
CA GLU A 202 -16.61 -3.55 14.65
C GLU A 202 -16.27 -4.04 13.22
#